data_b9eade44317adc1b1b04a2d48e06a8dc
#
_entry.id   b9eade44317adc1b1b04a2d48e06a8dc
#
_cell.length_a   1.000
_cell.length_b   1.000
_cell.length_c   1.000
_cell.angle_alpha   90.00
_cell.angle_beta   90.00
_cell.angle_gamma   90.00
#
_symmetry.space_group_name_H-M   'P 1'
#
loop_
_entity.id
_entity.type
_entity.pdbx_description
1 polymer ?
#
loop_
_entity_poly.entity_id
_entity_poly.type
_entity_poly.pdbx_seq_one_letter_code
_entity_poly.pdbx_strand_id
1 'polypeptide(L)'
;MIRNITFIIIYFAAIWPSINMEGFYEGQFGKSYQSDAFKWNMWDPNYYLETRLYGNPVYNSDFYIKFYSDKNYYQSERPLAVLAESHIGFKQEQNGTGFSATLFKRESRYYWLDGSMLGIINTGSVNNDGNGQGVRLDLWHNYNGSMSYIFSDFSQGSGDDIHLFRYRQSIFKNKVHSGLSIQKKNYASASTNDFNQVIAHDLKVYVGRYYIATEFAISDVPGDSVITSLNNEYKDNDFLKSSVAFKTEVRGLRAGSPKSGYWYINPGIFSYGDTYRNYMGDNQSNIHGYWINSYYLIPRRAITLTLNYSNSRKIVPDTLTVFNGSSQMEEVFDPTTNIYMDAYIEFVNGFKGKVAFSKKDDEWQGNLYKHYDFFTEISVENTLAKLKAQYKIKDIGETWEKHITGIELSINLNDRWRFFTRGMIVDDRVGSRHSIFTELQYRIGGSSEFYLQYGPNYWGQYGLVHDDGFVSSGAMVKELKFIIKGWF
;
A
#
# COMPACT_ATOMS: atom_id res chain seq x y z
N MET A 1 27.11 29.26 1.28
CA MET A 1 25.76 28.76 1.62
C MET A 1 25.82 27.63 2.64
N ILE A 2 26.54 26.54 2.41
CA ILE A 2 26.70 25.39 3.34
C ILE A 2 27.17 25.84 4.73
N ARG A 3 28.17 26.72 4.82
CA ARG A 3 28.74 27.24 6.08
C ARG A 3 27.71 28.00 6.93
N ASN A 4 26.75 28.67 6.31
CA ASN A 4 25.71 29.42 7.02
C ASN A 4 24.59 28.48 7.52
N ILE A 5 24.29 27.41 6.78
CA ILE A 5 23.32 26.38 7.19
C ILE A 5 23.88 25.61 8.39
N THR A 6 25.15 25.25 8.36
CA THR A 6 25.82 24.56 9.48
C THR A 6 25.83 25.43 10.75
N PHE A 7 26.08 26.74 10.62
CA PHE A 7 26.05 27.68 11.75
C PHE A 7 24.63 27.83 12.33
N ILE A 8 23.61 27.87 11.49
CA ILE A 8 22.21 27.91 11.93
C ILE A 8 21.85 26.64 12.69
N ILE A 9 22.21 25.46 12.16
CA ILE A 9 21.95 24.17 12.82
C ILE A 9 22.67 24.08 14.17
N ILE A 10 23.95 24.48 14.25
CA ILE A 10 24.73 24.44 15.49
C ILE A 10 24.15 25.45 16.51
N TYR A 11 23.73 26.64 16.07
CA TYR A 11 23.13 27.63 16.93
C TYR A 11 21.79 27.19 17.50
N PHE A 12 20.94 26.55 16.67
CA PHE A 12 19.69 25.95 17.11
C PHE A 12 19.94 24.76 18.06
N ALA A 13 20.90 23.89 17.79
CA ALA A 13 21.26 22.78 18.67
C ALA A 13 21.80 23.24 20.03
N ALA A 14 22.46 24.39 20.10
CA ALA A 14 22.98 24.94 21.34
C ALA A 14 21.89 25.63 22.22
N ILE A 15 20.79 26.06 21.60
CA ILE A 15 19.69 26.75 22.31
C ILE A 15 18.56 25.78 22.71
N TRP A 16 18.39 24.65 21.98
CA TRP A 16 17.32 23.69 22.19
C TRP A 16 17.86 22.30 22.53
N PRO A 17 17.90 21.93 23.80
CA PRO A 17 18.48 20.65 24.22
C PRO A 17 17.67 19.40 23.78
N SER A 18 16.56 19.58 23.08
CA SER A 18 15.68 18.50 22.65
C SER A 18 15.65 18.23 21.12
N ILE A 19 16.66 18.73 20.39
CA ILE A 19 16.78 18.42 18.95
C ILE A 19 17.55 17.13 18.79
N ASN A 20 16.93 16.16 18.11
CA ASN A 20 17.54 14.91 17.71
C ASN A 20 17.83 14.95 16.22
N MET A 21 18.92 14.32 15.82
CA MET A 21 19.31 14.12 14.44
C MET A 21 19.51 12.64 14.20
N GLU A 22 18.88 12.14 13.16
CA GLU A 22 19.09 10.78 12.65
C GLU A 22 19.36 10.85 11.15
N GLY A 23 20.09 9.89 10.67
CA GLY A 23 20.34 9.81 9.24
C GLY A 23 20.58 8.40 8.74
N PHE A 24 20.46 8.26 7.44
CA PHE A 24 20.71 7.03 6.71
C PHE A 24 21.52 7.36 5.45
N TYR A 25 22.57 6.61 5.23
CA TYR A 25 23.36 6.67 4.01
C TYR A 25 23.36 5.31 3.34
N GLU A 26 23.14 5.29 2.03
CA GLU A 26 23.35 4.13 1.17
C GLU A 26 24.19 4.52 -0.03
N GLY A 27 25.32 3.87 -0.22
CA GLY A 27 26.17 3.98 -1.40
C GLY A 27 26.15 2.66 -2.17
N GLN A 28 25.84 2.69 -3.46
CA GLN A 28 25.85 1.54 -4.34
C GLN A 28 26.90 1.70 -5.42
N PHE A 29 27.77 0.71 -5.54
CA PHE A 29 28.77 0.59 -6.59
C PHE A 29 28.44 -0.68 -7.37
N GLY A 30 28.15 -0.56 -8.64
CA GLY A 30 27.66 -1.71 -9.40
C GLY A 30 28.27 -1.84 -10.77
N LYS A 31 28.24 -3.06 -11.26
CA LYS A 31 28.57 -3.44 -12.59
C LYS A 31 27.46 -4.32 -13.14
N SER A 32 26.83 -3.86 -14.21
CA SER A 32 25.83 -4.66 -14.91
C SER A 32 26.42 -5.19 -16.22
N TYR A 33 26.07 -6.44 -16.54
CA TYR A 33 26.43 -7.10 -17.77
C TYR A 33 25.22 -7.08 -18.68
N GLN A 34 25.19 -6.16 -19.62
CA GLN A 34 24.23 -6.16 -20.71
C GLN A 34 24.97 -6.43 -22.01
N SER A 35 24.52 -7.43 -22.77
CA SER A 35 24.99 -7.72 -24.14
C SER A 35 26.52 -7.76 -24.29
N ASP A 36 27.16 -8.77 -23.73
CA ASP A 36 28.60 -9.09 -23.89
C ASP A 36 29.62 -8.01 -23.56
N ALA A 37 29.20 -6.83 -23.18
CA ALA A 37 30.07 -5.74 -22.75
C ALA A 37 29.93 -5.50 -21.24
N PHE A 38 31.06 -5.68 -20.56
CA PHE A 38 31.14 -5.45 -19.12
C PHE A 38 31.48 -3.98 -18.84
N LYS A 39 30.50 -3.16 -18.39
CA LYS A 39 30.73 -1.75 -18.05
C LYS A 39 30.84 -1.57 -16.53
N TRP A 40 31.95 -1.03 -16.06
CA TRP A 40 32.10 -0.62 -14.67
C TRP A 40 31.62 0.80 -14.47
N ASN A 41 30.56 0.98 -13.69
CA ASN A 41 30.07 2.30 -13.28
C ASN A 41 30.64 2.70 -11.90
N MET A 42 31.88 2.30 -11.61
CA MET A 42 32.50 2.61 -10.32
C MET A 42 32.73 4.11 -10.07
N TRP A 43 32.79 4.89 -11.15
CA TRP A 43 33.08 6.33 -11.06
C TRP A 43 31.85 7.19 -10.85
N ASP A 44 30.67 6.60 -10.95
CA ASP A 44 29.41 7.28 -10.76
C ASP A 44 28.47 6.44 -9.87
N PRO A 45 28.80 6.30 -8.56
CA PRO A 45 28.04 5.49 -7.65
C PRO A 45 26.66 6.11 -7.43
N ASN A 46 25.64 5.27 -7.38
CA ASN A 46 24.36 5.68 -6.86
C ASN A 46 24.49 5.87 -5.36
N TYR A 47 24.04 7.01 -4.87
CA TYR A 47 23.99 7.25 -3.44
C TYR A 47 22.62 7.81 -3.03
N TYR A 48 22.26 7.50 -1.82
CA TYR A 48 21.12 8.08 -1.13
C TYR A 48 21.54 8.50 0.27
N LEU A 49 21.28 9.74 0.61
CA LEU A 49 21.50 10.29 1.94
C LEU A 49 20.18 10.88 2.43
N GLU A 50 19.73 10.43 3.58
CA GLU A 50 18.58 10.96 4.29
C GLU A 50 19.00 11.50 5.64
N THR A 51 18.52 12.68 5.99
CA THR A 51 18.74 13.31 7.30
C THR A 51 17.40 13.76 7.86
N ARG A 52 17.14 13.40 9.09
CA ARG A 52 15.94 13.75 9.85
C ARG A 52 16.35 14.59 11.07
N LEU A 53 15.70 15.72 11.22
CA LEU A 53 15.80 16.57 12.41
C LEU A 53 14.42 16.61 13.07
N TYR A 54 14.36 16.32 14.35
CA TYR A 54 13.11 16.33 15.09
C TYR A 54 13.31 16.68 16.56
N GLY A 55 12.27 17.16 17.20
CA GLY A 55 12.32 17.49 18.60
C GLY A 55 11.17 18.35 19.08
N ASN A 56 11.30 18.79 20.31
CA ASN A 56 10.32 19.63 21.01
C ASN A 56 10.96 20.97 21.36
N PRO A 57 10.89 21.97 20.47
CA PRO A 57 11.57 23.26 20.66
C PRO A 57 11.03 24.05 21.85
N VAL A 58 9.74 23.95 22.12
CA VAL A 58 9.09 24.52 23.28
C VAL A 58 8.07 23.54 23.86
N TYR A 59 7.61 23.81 25.09
CA TYR A 59 6.59 22.98 25.72
C TYR A 59 5.35 22.86 24.84
N ASN A 60 4.83 21.63 24.69
CA ASN A 60 3.66 21.33 23.85
C ASN A 60 3.85 21.53 22.34
N SER A 61 5.07 21.63 21.86
CA SER A 61 5.33 21.69 20.43
C SER A 61 6.22 20.54 19.96
N ASP A 62 6.13 20.23 18.68
CA ASP A 62 7.01 19.31 17.99
C ASP A 62 7.38 19.85 16.62
N PHE A 63 8.53 19.44 16.12
CA PHE A 63 8.89 19.67 14.73
C PHE A 63 9.57 18.43 14.15
N TYR A 64 9.47 18.32 12.84
CA TYR A 64 10.15 17.30 12.06
C TYR A 64 10.54 17.87 10.71
N ILE A 65 11.75 17.60 10.29
CA ILE A 65 12.25 18.00 8.99
C ILE A 65 13.06 16.84 8.43
N LYS A 66 12.72 16.41 7.24
CA LYS A 66 13.42 15.36 6.50
C LYS A 66 13.99 15.93 5.21
N PHE A 67 15.27 15.78 5.04
CA PHE A 67 15.97 16.05 3.80
C PHE A 67 16.46 14.76 3.19
N TYR A 68 16.49 14.70 1.88
CA TYR A 68 17.23 13.67 1.18
C TYR A 68 18.06 14.25 0.05
N SER A 69 19.12 13.54 -0.27
CA SER A 69 19.94 13.76 -1.45
C SER A 69 20.15 12.42 -2.13
N ASP A 70 19.82 12.33 -3.39
CA ASP A 70 20.06 11.13 -4.18
C ASP A 70 20.78 11.50 -5.48
N LYS A 71 21.66 10.63 -5.93
CA LYS A 71 22.20 10.67 -7.27
C LYS A 71 21.64 9.48 -8.04
N ASN A 72 20.64 9.74 -8.85
CA ASN A 72 20.17 8.75 -9.78
C ASN A 72 20.94 8.92 -11.09
N TYR A 73 21.49 7.84 -11.60
CA TYR A 73 22.36 7.78 -12.78
C TYR A 73 21.84 8.54 -14.03
N TYR A 74 20.54 8.77 -14.10
CA TYR A 74 19.90 9.39 -15.25
C TYR A 74 19.49 10.86 -15.08
N GLN A 75 19.78 11.50 -13.96
CA GLN A 75 19.31 12.88 -13.69
C GLN A 75 20.45 13.76 -13.20
N SER A 76 21.16 14.38 -14.14
CA SER A 76 22.32 15.26 -13.87
C SER A 76 21.99 16.63 -13.25
N GLU A 77 20.71 17.00 -13.08
CA GLU A 77 20.30 18.35 -12.69
C GLU A 77 19.53 18.46 -11.37
N ARG A 78 19.61 17.47 -10.49
CA ARG A 78 18.91 17.52 -9.20
C ARG A 78 19.63 18.40 -8.18
N PRO A 79 18.89 19.14 -7.35
CA PRO A 79 19.49 19.89 -6.24
C PRO A 79 20.20 18.95 -5.27
N LEU A 80 21.30 19.44 -4.66
CA LEU A 80 22.13 18.69 -3.70
C LEU A 80 21.34 18.13 -2.51
N ALA A 81 20.23 18.75 -2.14
CA ALA A 81 19.33 18.28 -1.10
C ALA A 81 17.91 18.74 -1.39
N VAL A 82 16.96 17.84 -1.19
CA VAL A 82 15.53 18.07 -1.35
C VAL A 82 14.87 17.98 0.01
N LEU A 83 14.03 18.96 0.33
CA LEU A 83 13.13 18.85 1.47
C LEU A 83 12.05 17.82 1.14
N ALA A 84 12.11 16.66 1.81
CA ALA A 84 11.18 15.58 1.59
C ALA A 84 9.87 15.80 2.36
N GLU A 85 10.01 16.09 3.64
CA GLU A 85 8.88 16.23 4.57
C GLU A 85 9.24 17.28 5.63
N SER A 86 8.26 18.04 6.09
CA SER A 86 8.43 18.89 7.26
C SER A 86 7.11 19.20 7.92
N HIS A 87 7.13 19.32 9.23
CA HIS A 87 6.02 19.89 9.98
C HIS A 87 6.50 20.60 11.24
N ILE A 88 5.65 21.50 11.72
CA ILE A 88 5.71 22.07 13.05
C ILE A 88 4.33 21.98 13.68
N GLY A 89 4.26 21.39 14.84
CA GLY A 89 3.04 21.11 15.58
C GLY A 89 3.01 21.83 16.93
N PHE A 90 1.80 22.14 17.37
CA PHE A 90 1.50 22.57 18.71
C PHE A 90 0.31 21.78 19.24
N LYS A 91 0.40 21.29 20.47
CA LYS A 91 -0.66 20.52 21.12
C LYS A 91 -0.90 21.04 22.52
N GLN A 92 -2.16 21.26 22.87
CA GLN A 92 -2.56 21.58 24.24
C GLN A 92 -3.69 20.66 24.68
N GLU A 93 -3.56 20.12 25.88
CA GLU A 93 -4.55 19.20 26.45
C GLU A 93 -4.74 19.48 27.94
N GLN A 94 -5.98 19.55 28.38
CA GLN A 94 -6.37 19.65 29.76
C GLN A 94 -7.60 18.79 30.04
N ASN A 95 -7.51 17.90 31.03
CA ASN A 95 -8.63 17.04 31.46
C ASN A 95 -9.26 16.20 30.32
N GLY A 96 -8.45 15.70 29.38
CA GLY A 96 -8.93 14.90 28.25
C GLY A 96 -9.63 15.71 27.15
N THR A 97 -9.60 17.02 27.21
CA THR A 97 -10.06 17.94 26.17
C THR A 97 -8.86 18.73 25.66
N GLY A 98 -8.72 18.85 24.37
CA GLY A 98 -7.56 19.54 23.82
C GLY A 98 -7.69 19.85 22.35
N PHE A 99 -6.63 20.48 21.85
CA PHE A 99 -6.46 20.74 20.43
C PHE A 99 -5.01 20.57 20.01
N SER A 100 -4.83 20.32 18.72
CA SER A 100 -3.52 20.44 18.07
C SER A 100 -3.65 21.22 16.77
N ALA A 101 -2.61 21.94 16.44
CA ALA A 101 -2.46 22.64 15.17
C ALA A 101 -1.11 22.26 14.57
N THR A 102 -1.09 21.86 13.32
CA THR A 102 0.13 21.44 12.63
C THR A 102 0.20 22.13 11.27
N LEU A 103 1.30 22.80 11.01
CA LEU A 103 1.68 23.29 9.69
C LEU A 103 2.59 22.24 9.06
N PHE A 104 2.33 21.86 7.83
CA PHE A 104 3.10 20.82 7.15
C PHE A 104 3.48 21.19 5.72
N LYS A 105 4.55 20.59 5.24
CA LYS A 105 4.95 20.56 3.83
C LYS A 105 5.43 19.17 3.47
N ARG A 106 4.81 18.55 2.46
CA ARG A 106 5.12 17.21 1.98
C ARG A 106 5.06 16.13 3.08
N GLU A 107 4.10 16.28 4.00
CA GLU A 107 3.95 15.33 5.10
C GLU A 107 3.21 14.08 4.63
N SER A 108 3.91 12.96 4.61
CA SER A 108 3.36 11.66 4.20
C SER A 108 2.57 10.95 5.32
N ARG A 109 2.64 11.45 6.56
CA ARG A 109 2.08 10.78 7.74
C ARG A 109 0.61 11.10 8.00
N TYR A 110 0.03 12.07 7.29
CA TYR A 110 -1.36 12.41 7.47
C TYR A 110 -2.26 11.44 6.73
N TYR A 111 -2.75 10.48 7.46
CA TYR A 111 -3.81 9.58 7.03
C TYR A 111 -4.90 9.52 8.10
N TRP A 112 -6.09 9.26 7.66
CA TRP A 112 -7.21 9.01 8.54
C TRP A 112 -7.08 7.56 9.05
N LEU A 113 -6.63 7.39 10.28
CA LEU A 113 -6.36 6.08 10.88
C LEU A 113 -7.59 5.18 10.99
N ASP A 114 -8.78 5.74 10.93
CA ASP A 114 -10.00 4.97 11.08
C ASP A 114 -10.72 4.82 9.76
N GLY A 115 -10.57 3.66 9.29
CA GLY A 115 -11.47 2.84 8.55
C GLY A 115 -12.45 3.51 7.62
N SER A 116 -11.97 4.33 6.69
CA SER A 116 -12.74 4.54 5.50
C SER A 116 -12.81 3.21 4.75
N MET A 117 -13.91 2.49 4.89
CA MET A 117 -14.13 1.21 4.21
C MET A 117 -14.30 1.40 2.71
N LEU A 118 -14.83 2.57 2.31
CA LEU A 118 -15.00 2.98 0.92
C LEU A 118 -13.72 3.60 0.33
N GLY A 119 -12.63 3.71 1.11
CA GLY A 119 -11.41 4.36 0.65
C GLY A 119 -11.61 5.84 0.34
N ILE A 120 -12.46 6.54 1.11
CA ILE A 120 -12.80 7.96 0.86
C ILE A 120 -11.55 8.81 0.84
N ILE A 121 -10.67 8.61 1.82
CA ILE A 121 -9.39 9.31 1.94
C ILE A 121 -8.29 8.27 2.04
N ASN A 122 -7.29 8.37 1.20
CA ASN A 122 -6.08 7.56 1.28
C ASN A 122 -4.86 8.40 1.64
N THR A 123 -3.72 7.76 1.84
CA THR A 123 -2.47 8.43 2.21
C THR A 123 -1.96 9.44 1.18
N GLY A 124 -2.34 9.27 -0.09
CA GLY A 124 -1.99 10.19 -1.18
C GLY A 124 -2.91 11.41 -1.27
N SER A 125 -4.07 11.39 -0.61
CA SER A 125 -5.09 12.43 -0.78
C SER A 125 -4.65 13.82 -0.32
N VAL A 126 -3.83 13.89 0.72
CA VAL A 126 -3.36 15.15 1.32
C VAL A 126 -2.02 15.59 0.76
N ASN A 127 -1.24 14.67 0.25
CA ASN A 127 0.12 14.92 -0.19
C ASN A 127 0.40 14.25 -1.54
N ASN A 128 -0.46 14.54 -2.51
CA ASN A 128 -0.32 13.99 -3.85
C ASN A 128 1.05 14.38 -4.44
N ASP A 129 1.79 13.40 -4.98
CA ASP A 129 3.14 13.58 -5.53
C ASP A 129 4.17 14.16 -4.55
N GLY A 130 3.89 14.14 -3.24
CA GLY A 130 4.79 14.65 -2.22
C GLY A 130 4.91 16.17 -2.18
N ASN A 131 4.00 16.93 -2.77
CA ASN A 131 4.10 18.38 -2.91
C ASN A 131 3.12 19.18 -2.04
N GLY A 132 2.18 18.54 -1.37
CA GLY A 132 1.17 19.20 -0.54
C GLY A 132 1.78 19.99 0.62
N GLN A 133 1.23 21.17 0.86
CA GLN A 133 1.52 21.98 2.02
C GLN A 133 0.21 22.48 2.62
N GLY A 134 0.16 22.64 3.93
CA GLY A 134 -1.10 23.04 4.51
C GLY A 134 -1.12 23.06 6.02
N VAL A 135 -2.33 22.99 6.53
CA VAL A 135 -2.65 23.08 7.97
C VAL A 135 -3.53 21.88 8.34
N ARG A 136 -3.24 21.29 9.48
CA ARG A 136 -4.11 20.34 10.16
C ARG A 136 -4.49 20.89 11.52
N LEU A 137 -5.78 20.85 11.84
CA LEU A 137 -6.36 21.20 13.13
C LEU A 137 -7.10 20.00 13.68
N ASP A 138 -6.76 19.56 14.88
CA ASP A 138 -7.46 18.50 15.57
C ASP A 138 -8.02 19.05 16.88
N LEU A 139 -9.26 18.68 17.20
CA LEU A 139 -9.95 18.99 18.44
C LEU A 139 -10.47 17.69 19.02
N TRP A 140 -10.35 17.51 20.32
CA TRP A 140 -10.94 16.37 21.01
C TRP A 140 -11.47 16.77 22.38
N HIS A 141 -12.41 15.99 22.85
CA HIS A 141 -13.03 16.22 24.16
C HIS A 141 -13.18 14.90 24.94
N ASN A 142 -13.29 15.04 26.25
CA ASN A 142 -13.34 13.91 27.20
C ASN A 142 -14.56 12.99 27.05
N TYR A 143 -15.53 13.34 26.24
CA TYR A 143 -16.69 12.47 25.90
C TYR A 143 -16.42 11.57 24.67
N ASN A 144 -15.15 11.29 24.38
CA ASN A 144 -14.70 10.43 23.27
C ASN A 144 -15.14 10.93 21.88
N GLY A 145 -15.18 12.24 21.72
CA GLY A 145 -15.40 12.87 20.41
C GLY A 145 -14.13 13.54 19.93
N SER A 146 -13.94 13.56 18.61
CA SER A 146 -12.84 14.27 17.97
C SER A 146 -13.29 14.85 16.63
N MET A 147 -12.66 15.97 16.27
CA MET A 147 -12.83 16.65 15.00
C MET A 147 -11.46 16.94 14.42
N SER A 148 -11.28 16.69 13.15
CA SER A 148 -10.07 17.01 12.42
C SER A 148 -10.44 17.79 11.16
N TYR A 149 -9.66 18.83 10.87
CA TYR A 149 -9.75 19.56 9.62
C TYR A 149 -8.36 19.67 9.01
N ILE A 150 -8.26 19.40 7.72
CA ILE A 150 -7.04 19.54 6.94
C ILE A 150 -7.33 20.42 5.73
N PHE A 151 -6.54 21.43 5.56
CA PHE A 151 -6.39 22.17 4.31
C PHE A 151 -5.03 21.82 3.71
N SER A 152 -5.01 21.46 2.43
CA SER A 152 -3.77 21.20 1.70
C SER A 152 -3.81 21.86 0.33
N ASP A 153 -2.78 22.61 0.04
CA ASP A 153 -2.54 23.30 -1.23
C ASP A 153 -1.47 22.52 -2.02
N PHE A 154 -1.79 22.13 -3.25
CA PHE A 154 -0.89 21.44 -4.17
C PHE A 154 -0.23 22.41 -5.18
N SER A 155 -0.01 23.66 -4.80
CA SER A 155 0.37 24.78 -5.65
C SER A 155 1.62 24.59 -6.55
N GLN A 156 2.36 23.51 -6.43
CA GLN A 156 3.55 23.27 -7.25
C GLN A 156 3.29 22.54 -8.59
N GLY A 157 2.07 22.50 -9.07
CA GLY A 157 1.79 21.85 -10.35
C GLY A 157 0.43 22.19 -10.91
N SER A 158 -0.63 21.91 -10.16
CA SER A 158 -2.00 22.12 -10.62
C SER A 158 -2.69 23.31 -9.96
N GLY A 159 -2.22 23.76 -8.81
CA GLY A 159 -2.90 24.78 -7.98
C GLY A 159 -4.20 24.25 -7.36
N ASP A 160 -4.33 22.92 -7.26
CA ASP A 160 -5.51 22.30 -6.65
C ASP A 160 -5.49 22.44 -5.13
N ASP A 161 -6.66 22.69 -4.55
CA ASP A 161 -6.84 22.78 -3.10
C ASP A 161 -7.65 21.59 -2.59
N ILE A 162 -7.31 21.08 -1.42
CA ILE A 162 -8.05 20.03 -0.75
C ILE A 162 -8.48 20.48 0.64
N HIS A 163 -9.74 20.27 0.94
CA HIS A 163 -10.35 20.44 2.25
C HIS A 163 -10.86 19.11 2.75
N LEU A 164 -10.38 18.67 3.90
CA LEU A 164 -10.83 17.46 4.56
C LEU A 164 -11.36 17.80 5.95
N PHE A 165 -12.58 17.37 6.24
CA PHE A 165 -13.18 17.47 7.55
C PHE A 165 -13.60 16.09 8.03
N ARG A 166 -13.28 15.76 9.28
CA ARG A 166 -13.68 14.52 9.93
C ARG A 166 -14.16 14.80 11.34
N TYR A 167 -15.39 14.37 11.65
CA TYR A 167 -15.88 14.30 13.02
C TYR A 167 -16.09 12.84 13.41
N ARG A 168 -15.75 12.50 14.65
CA ARG A 168 -15.97 11.16 15.21
C ARG A 168 -16.50 11.25 16.61
N GLN A 169 -17.43 10.36 16.93
CA GLN A 169 -18.01 10.25 18.24
C GLN A 169 -18.15 8.79 18.64
N SER A 170 -17.69 8.48 19.84
CA SER A 170 -17.92 7.17 20.46
C SER A 170 -18.96 7.31 21.58
N ILE A 171 -19.96 6.47 21.54
CA ILE A 171 -21.09 6.46 22.47
C ILE A 171 -21.30 5.07 23.09
N PHE A 172 -22.14 4.97 24.10
CA PHE A 172 -22.45 3.72 24.81
C PHE A 172 -21.20 2.97 25.31
N LYS A 173 -20.28 3.68 25.99
CA LYS A 173 -19.02 3.12 26.50
C LYS A 173 -18.17 2.50 25.38
N ASN A 174 -18.03 3.21 24.28
CA ASN A 174 -17.27 2.79 23.09
C ASN A 174 -17.85 1.57 22.35
N LYS A 175 -19.12 1.27 22.52
CA LYS A 175 -19.77 0.20 21.75
C LYS A 175 -20.25 0.66 20.37
N VAL A 176 -20.47 1.94 20.19
CA VAL A 176 -20.89 2.53 18.92
C VAL A 176 -19.93 3.66 18.58
N HIS A 177 -19.35 3.61 17.40
CA HIS A 177 -18.55 4.68 16.83
C HIS A 177 -19.25 5.19 15.59
N SER A 178 -19.44 6.48 15.51
CA SER A 178 -20.02 7.17 14.36
C SER A 178 -19.05 8.21 13.84
N GLY A 179 -18.91 8.32 12.55
CA GLY A 179 -18.04 9.27 11.89
C GLY A 179 -18.73 9.97 10.73
N LEU A 180 -18.43 11.26 10.56
CA LEU A 180 -18.82 12.06 9.41
C LEU A 180 -17.54 12.57 8.75
N SER A 181 -17.38 12.31 7.46
CA SER A 181 -16.27 12.82 6.64
C SER A 181 -16.83 13.70 5.54
N ILE A 182 -16.20 14.83 5.31
CA ILE A 182 -16.46 15.71 4.18
C ILE A 182 -15.10 15.99 3.53
N GLN A 183 -14.98 15.71 2.26
CA GLN A 183 -13.81 16.07 1.47
C GLN A 183 -14.24 16.89 0.27
N LYS A 184 -13.42 17.86 -0.09
CA LYS A 184 -13.59 18.68 -1.29
C LYS A 184 -12.24 18.94 -1.92
N LYS A 185 -12.11 18.63 -3.19
CA LYS A 185 -10.99 19.00 -4.03
C LYS A 185 -11.46 20.03 -5.06
N ASN A 186 -10.82 21.19 -5.07
CA ASN A 186 -11.02 22.22 -6.09
C ASN A 186 -9.90 22.10 -7.14
N TYR A 187 -10.24 22.24 -8.40
CA TYR A 187 -9.29 22.17 -9.53
C TYR A 187 -9.00 23.59 -10.04
N ALA A 188 -7.73 23.99 -9.98
CA ALA A 188 -7.32 25.33 -10.41
C ALA A 188 -7.18 25.49 -11.93
N SER A 189 -6.99 24.41 -12.66
CA SER A 189 -6.75 24.44 -14.11
C SER A 189 -8.02 24.51 -14.96
N ALA A 190 -9.18 24.35 -14.32
CA ALA A 190 -10.44 24.36 -15.03
C ALA A 190 -10.91 25.79 -15.31
N SER A 191 -11.35 26.06 -16.51
CA SER A 191 -12.00 27.32 -16.88
C SER A 191 -13.37 27.51 -16.22
N THR A 192 -13.82 26.51 -15.50
CA THR A 192 -15.05 26.40 -14.71
C THR A 192 -14.67 26.06 -13.27
N ASN A 193 -15.49 26.42 -12.30
CA ASN A 193 -15.30 26.09 -10.87
C ASN A 193 -15.48 24.58 -10.63
N ASP A 194 -14.67 23.76 -11.25
CA ASP A 194 -14.77 22.31 -11.11
C ASP A 194 -14.26 21.86 -9.75
N PHE A 195 -15.00 20.99 -9.14
CA PHE A 195 -14.64 20.38 -7.86
C PHE A 195 -15.08 18.91 -7.82
N ASN A 196 -14.49 18.15 -6.92
CA ASN A 196 -14.99 16.86 -6.48
C ASN A 196 -15.25 16.93 -4.98
N GLN A 197 -16.46 16.68 -4.58
CA GLN A 197 -16.88 16.64 -3.17
C GLN A 197 -17.45 15.27 -2.82
N VAL A 198 -17.01 14.72 -1.68
CA VAL A 198 -17.58 13.48 -1.14
C VAL A 198 -17.97 13.72 0.32
N ILE A 199 -19.19 13.34 0.67
CA ILE A 199 -19.69 13.32 2.03
C ILE A 199 -19.94 11.88 2.41
N ALA A 200 -19.37 11.41 3.51
CA ALA A 200 -19.50 10.05 3.96
C ALA A 200 -19.85 9.98 5.45
N HIS A 201 -20.66 9.01 5.80
CA HIS A 201 -20.98 8.65 7.16
C HIS A 201 -20.59 7.20 7.42
N ASP A 202 -19.84 6.97 8.47
CA ASP A 202 -19.48 5.62 8.92
C ASP A 202 -20.06 5.33 10.31
N LEU A 203 -20.44 4.08 10.48
CA LEU A 203 -20.99 3.55 11.72
C LEU A 203 -20.35 2.20 12.02
N LYS A 204 -19.82 2.04 13.24
CA LYS A 204 -19.28 0.78 13.72
C LYS A 204 -19.93 0.43 15.06
N VAL A 205 -20.58 -0.74 15.11
CA VAL A 205 -21.30 -1.23 16.29
C VAL A 205 -20.68 -2.52 16.79
N TYR A 206 -20.21 -2.53 18.03
CA TYR A 206 -19.69 -3.72 18.69
C TYR A 206 -20.81 -4.50 19.37
N VAL A 207 -20.95 -5.77 19.00
CA VAL A 207 -21.93 -6.69 19.56
C VAL A 207 -21.16 -7.88 20.17
N GLY A 208 -20.86 -7.80 21.44
CA GLY A 208 -20.05 -8.83 22.11
C GLY A 208 -18.65 -8.92 21.53
N ARG A 209 -18.36 -10.00 20.81
CA ARG A 209 -17.03 -10.29 20.24
C ARG A 209 -16.86 -9.89 18.79
N TYR A 210 -17.91 -9.54 18.13
CA TYR A 210 -17.90 -9.10 16.72
C TYR A 210 -18.36 -7.66 16.60
N TYR A 211 -18.11 -7.07 15.45
CA TYR A 211 -18.68 -5.77 15.11
C TYR A 211 -19.23 -5.75 13.69
N ILE A 212 -20.17 -4.87 13.50
CA ILE A 212 -20.72 -4.49 12.20
C ILE A 212 -20.19 -3.09 11.89
N ALA A 213 -19.58 -2.93 10.73
CA ALA A 213 -19.16 -1.64 10.22
C ALA A 213 -19.89 -1.36 8.90
N THR A 214 -20.40 -0.14 8.77
CA THR A 214 -21.07 0.33 7.56
C THR A 214 -20.55 1.72 7.23
N GLU A 215 -20.30 1.97 5.97
CA GLU A 215 -19.97 3.29 5.45
C GLU A 215 -20.84 3.58 4.24
N PHE A 216 -21.38 4.78 4.20
CA PHE A 216 -22.21 5.32 3.13
C PHE A 216 -21.61 6.65 2.67
N ALA A 217 -21.53 6.86 1.37
CA ALA A 217 -20.98 8.07 0.79
C ALA A 217 -21.79 8.56 -0.40
N ILE A 218 -21.78 9.88 -0.58
CA ILE A 218 -22.34 10.57 -1.75
C ILE A 218 -21.24 11.45 -2.33
N SER A 219 -21.08 11.40 -3.64
CA SER A 219 -20.16 12.27 -4.37
C SER A 219 -20.90 13.30 -5.22
N ASP A 220 -20.25 14.44 -5.42
CA ASP A 220 -20.74 15.50 -6.31
C ASP A 220 -19.57 15.99 -7.19
N VAL A 221 -19.77 15.96 -8.50
CA VAL A 221 -18.83 16.41 -9.51
C VAL A 221 -19.58 17.23 -10.56
N PRO A 222 -19.46 18.56 -10.56
CA PRO A 222 -20.09 19.38 -11.57
C PRO A 222 -19.54 19.07 -12.98
N GLY A 223 -20.39 18.93 -13.94
CA GLY A 223 -20.01 18.83 -15.35
C GLY A 223 -19.80 17.43 -15.91
N ASP A 224 -20.05 16.37 -15.15
CA ASP A 224 -19.93 14.99 -15.66
C ASP A 224 -21.11 14.61 -16.58
N SER A 225 -21.25 15.40 -17.67
CA SER A 225 -22.36 15.29 -18.64
C SER A 225 -22.22 14.09 -19.60
N VAL A 226 -21.06 13.46 -19.66
CA VAL A 226 -20.80 12.35 -20.60
C VAL A 226 -21.54 11.09 -20.17
N ILE A 227 -21.77 10.89 -18.88
CA ILE A 227 -22.44 9.71 -18.34
C ILE A 227 -23.96 9.86 -18.39
N THR A 228 -24.50 11.08 -18.31
CA THR A 228 -25.95 11.34 -18.37
C THR A 228 -26.58 10.94 -19.69
N SER A 229 -25.87 10.94 -20.81
CA SER A 229 -26.41 10.52 -22.11
C SER A 229 -26.55 9.00 -22.23
N LEU A 230 -25.73 8.23 -21.55
CA LEU A 230 -25.80 6.75 -21.52
C LEU A 230 -26.88 6.25 -20.54
N ASN A 231 -27.21 7.02 -19.51
CA ASN A 231 -28.15 6.64 -18.48
C ASN A 231 -29.61 6.63 -18.91
N ASN A 232 -29.97 7.18 -20.06
CA ASN A 232 -31.34 7.21 -20.55
C ASN A 232 -31.91 5.84 -20.98
N GLU A 233 -31.05 4.84 -21.17
CA GLU A 233 -31.47 3.50 -21.61
C GLU A 233 -31.71 2.52 -20.45
N TYR A 234 -31.22 2.81 -19.24
CA TYR A 234 -31.27 1.88 -18.09
C TYR A 234 -32.13 2.43 -16.96
N LYS A 235 -33.43 2.50 -17.14
CA LYS A 235 -34.37 3.20 -16.22
C LYS A 235 -34.75 2.47 -14.94
N ASP A 236 -34.39 1.21 -14.74
CA ASP A 236 -35.05 0.40 -13.74
C ASP A 236 -34.38 0.28 -12.36
N ASN A 237 -33.27 0.97 -12.09
CA ASN A 237 -32.59 0.84 -10.79
C ASN A 237 -31.93 2.16 -10.35
N ASP A 238 -32.71 3.11 -9.86
CA ASP A 238 -32.29 4.46 -9.52
C ASP A 238 -31.15 4.57 -8.51
N PHE A 239 -31.02 3.61 -7.61
CA PHE A 239 -29.94 3.60 -6.61
C PHE A 239 -28.57 3.27 -7.23
N LEU A 240 -28.54 2.35 -8.18
CA LEU A 240 -27.30 1.92 -8.84
C LEU A 240 -26.80 2.92 -9.88
N LYS A 241 -27.69 3.79 -10.36
CA LYS A 241 -27.42 4.92 -11.27
C LYS A 241 -27.20 6.23 -10.50
N SER A 242 -26.58 6.16 -9.36
CA SER A 242 -26.45 7.30 -8.47
C SER A 242 -25.01 7.60 -8.13
N SER A 243 -24.77 8.79 -7.63
CA SER A 243 -23.52 9.22 -7.03
C SER A 243 -23.28 8.65 -5.62
N VAL A 244 -23.91 7.53 -5.31
CA VAL A 244 -23.90 6.90 -3.97
C VAL A 244 -22.99 5.70 -3.95
N ALA A 245 -22.28 5.52 -2.84
CA ALA A 245 -21.55 4.31 -2.54
C ALA A 245 -21.85 3.83 -1.12
N PHE A 246 -21.87 2.53 -0.92
CA PHE A 246 -21.92 1.95 0.41
C PHE A 246 -21.08 0.69 0.52
N LYS A 247 -20.65 0.40 1.74
CA LYS A 247 -19.94 -0.83 2.09
C LYS A 247 -20.32 -1.23 3.52
N THR A 248 -20.62 -2.51 3.70
CA THR A 248 -20.96 -3.07 5.00
C THR A 248 -20.18 -4.35 5.21
N GLU A 249 -19.64 -4.54 6.40
CA GLU A 249 -18.94 -5.75 6.78
C GLU A 249 -19.27 -6.16 8.21
N VAL A 250 -19.21 -7.46 8.46
CA VAL A 250 -19.20 -8.03 9.80
C VAL A 250 -17.84 -8.63 10.05
N ARG A 251 -17.21 -8.26 11.15
CA ARG A 251 -15.88 -8.80 11.52
C ARG A 251 -15.90 -9.48 12.89
N GLY A 252 -15.12 -10.54 12.97
CA GLY A 252 -14.91 -11.25 14.22
C GLY A 252 -16.00 -12.27 14.55
N LEU A 253 -16.87 -12.65 13.61
CA LEU A 253 -17.73 -13.81 13.81
C LEU A 253 -16.85 -15.03 14.04
N ARG A 254 -17.06 -15.70 15.16
CA ARG A 254 -16.24 -16.82 15.58
C ARG A 254 -17.08 -17.98 16.09
N ALA A 255 -16.83 -19.15 15.52
CA ALA A 255 -17.37 -20.43 15.98
C ALA A 255 -16.25 -21.38 16.38
N GLY A 256 -16.53 -22.35 17.27
CA GLY A 256 -15.58 -23.35 17.70
C GLY A 256 -15.12 -23.22 19.15
N SER A 257 -14.08 -24.00 19.49
CA SER A 257 -13.56 -24.11 20.85
C SER A 257 -12.05 -24.25 20.86
N PRO A 258 -11.36 -24.09 22.04
CA PRO A 258 -9.93 -24.30 22.13
C PRO A 258 -9.47 -25.71 21.75
N LYS A 259 -10.36 -26.71 21.85
CA LYS A 259 -10.05 -28.10 21.48
C LYS A 259 -10.20 -28.38 20.00
N SER A 260 -11.31 -27.91 19.41
CA SER A 260 -11.62 -28.14 18.00
C SER A 260 -10.98 -27.11 17.04
N GLY A 261 -10.48 -26.00 17.57
CA GLY A 261 -10.08 -24.85 16.78
C GLY A 261 -11.18 -23.82 16.65
N TYR A 262 -10.86 -22.73 15.97
CA TYR A 262 -11.74 -21.58 15.78
C TYR A 262 -11.88 -21.25 14.31
N TRP A 263 -13.11 -21.14 13.88
CA TRP A 263 -13.47 -20.62 12.58
C TRP A 263 -13.86 -19.15 12.70
N TYR A 264 -13.21 -18.28 11.96
CA TYR A 264 -13.50 -16.86 11.84
C TYR A 264 -14.07 -16.57 10.47
N ILE A 265 -15.16 -15.80 10.42
CA ILE A 265 -15.86 -15.47 9.19
C ILE A 265 -16.13 -13.97 9.16
N ASN A 266 -15.75 -13.30 8.09
CA ASN A 266 -15.92 -11.87 7.90
C ASN A 266 -16.59 -11.62 6.53
N PRO A 267 -17.92 -11.65 6.47
CA PRO A 267 -18.65 -11.33 5.26
C PRO A 267 -18.79 -9.82 5.08
N GLY A 268 -18.95 -9.41 3.83
CA GLY A 268 -19.25 -8.03 3.51
C GLY A 268 -19.90 -7.88 2.15
N ILE A 269 -20.51 -6.72 1.95
CA ILE A 269 -21.16 -6.29 0.71
C ILE A 269 -20.74 -4.88 0.37
N PHE A 270 -20.73 -4.52 -0.90
CA PHE A 270 -20.45 -3.17 -1.37
C PHE A 270 -21.24 -2.86 -2.63
N SER A 271 -21.48 -1.57 -2.84
CA SER A 271 -22.02 -1.05 -4.08
C SER A 271 -21.49 0.37 -4.30
N TYR A 272 -21.07 0.64 -5.51
CA TYR A 272 -20.65 1.96 -5.99
C TYR A 272 -21.52 2.30 -7.20
N GLY A 273 -22.26 3.39 -7.13
CA GLY A 273 -23.12 3.86 -8.22
C GLY A 273 -22.28 4.26 -9.45
N ASP A 274 -22.93 4.33 -10.58
CA ASP A 274 -22.28 4.61 -11.89
C ASP A 274 -21.71 6.03 -11.99
N THR A 275 -22.30 6.99 -11.29
CA THR A 275 -21.85 8.38 -11.23
C THR A 275 -21.08 8.71 -9.96
N TYR A 276 -20.82 7.73 -9.08
CA TYR A 276 -19.97 7.93 -7.93
C TYR A 276 -18.52 8.19 -8.37
N ARG A 277 -17.90 9.25 -7.85
CA ARG A 277 -16.52 9.63 -8.13
C ARG A 277 -15.82 10.06 -6.85
N ASN A 278 -14.66 9.49 -6.62
CA ASN A 278 -13.79 9.83 -5.49
C ASN A 278 -12.34 9.99 -5.98
N TYR A 279 -12.00 11.20 -6.42
CA TYR A 279 -10.66 11.49 -6.96
C TYR A 279 -9.57 11.68 -5.90
N MET A 280 -9.93 11.63 -4.60
CA MET A 280 -8.97 11.74 -3.50
C MET A 280 -8.70 10.42 -2.80
N GLY A 281 -9.42 9.39 -3.14
CA GLY A 281 -9.30 8.08 -2.55
C GLY A 281 -9.42 6.96 -3.58
N ASP A 282 -10.06 5.87 -3.17
CA ASP A 282 -10.35 4.76 -4.08
C ASP A 282 -11.47 5.17 -5.04
N ASN A 283 -11.10 5.42 -6.29
CA ASN A 283 -12.06 5.81 -7.32
C ASN A 283 -12.67 4.57 -7.96
N GLN A 284 -13.60 3.95 -7.27
CA GLN A 284 -14.42 2.85 -7.78
C GLN A 284 -15.81 3.37 -8.13
N SER A 285 -16.35 2.93 -9.26
CA SER A 285 -17.71 3.25 -9.68
C SER A 285 -18.30 2.10 -10.47
N ASN A 286 -19.62 2.08 -10.61
CA ASN A 286 -20.33 1.15 -11.46
C ASN A 286 -20.11 -0.33 -11.10
N ILE A 287 -19.94 -0.65 -9.80
CA ILE A 287 -19.67 -2.02 -9.36
C ILE A 287 -20.39 -2.32 -8.05
N HIS A 288 -20.96 -3.49 -7.97
CA HIS A 288 -21.50 -4.04 -6.72
C HIS A 288 -21.02 -5.47 -6.51
N GLY A 289 -21.02 -5.91 -5.27
CA GLY A 289 -20.58 -7.25 -4.96
C GLY A 289 -20.62 -7.58 -3.48
N TYR A 290 -20.08 -8.76 -3.21
CA TYR A 290 -19.92 -9.26 -1.85
C TYR A 290 -18.65 -10.07 -1.72
N TRP A 291 -18.19 -10.22 -0.48
CA TRP A 291 -17.04 -11.06 -0.15
C TRP A 291 -17.25 -11.82 1.14
N ILE A 292 -16.54 -12.91 1.28
CA ILE A 292 -16.43 -13.68 2.51
C ILE A 292 -14.95 -13.98 2.71
N ASN A 293 -14.35 -13.40 3.74
CA ASN A 293 -13.02 -13.76 4.19
C ASN A 293 -13.16 -14.65 5.40
N SER A 294 -12.60 -15.84 5.34
CA SER A 294 -12.67 -16.76 6.45
C SER A 294 -11.35 -17.47 6.70
N TYR A 295 -11.09 -17.78 7.94
CA TYR A 295 -9.95 -18.62 8.31
C TYR A 295 -10.29 -19.51 9.49
N TYR A 296 -9.73 -20.69 9.45
CA TYR A 296 -9.85 -21.70 10.51
C TYR A 296 -8.49 -21.92 11.14
N LEU A 297 -8.41 -21.76 12.44
CA LEU A 297 -7.18 -21.87 13.21
C LEU A 297 -7.29 -23.03 14.21
N ILE A 298 -6.34 -23.96 14.16
CA ILE A 298 -6.17 -25.01 15.16
C ILE A 298 -4.94 -24.69 16.01
N PRO A 299 -5.08 -24.01 17.18
CA PRO A 299 -3.94 -23.45 17.90
C PRO A 299 -2.91 -24.49 18.37
N ARG A 300 -3.39 -25.70 18.75
CA ARG A 300 -2.52 -26.77 19.26
C ARG A 300 -1.68 -27.47 18.19
N ARG A 301 -2.03 -27.30 16.91
CA ARG A 301 -1.37 -27.95 15.79
C ARG A 301 -0.73 -26.99 14.82
N ALA A 302 -0.78 -25.68 15.12
CA ALA A 302 -0.31 -24.60 14.26
C ALA A 302 -0.78 -24.77 12.80
N ILE A 303 -2.06 -25.13 12.63
CA ILE A 303 -2.68 -25.28 11.32
C ILE A 303 -3.61 -24.09 11.11
N THR A 304 -3.47 -23.43 9.97
CA THR A 304 -4.38 -22.39 9.51
C THR A 304 -4.90 -22.73 8.12
N LEU A 305 -6.21 -22.70 7.95
CA LEU A 305 -6.85 -22.81 6.64
C LEU A 305 -7.50 -21.44 6.35
N THR A 306 -7.26 -20.92 5.17
CA THR A 306 -7.83 -19.64 4.70
C THR A 306 -8.75 -19.90 3.51
N LEU A 307 -9.89 -19.24 3.49
CA LEU A 307 -10.78 -19.20 2.34
C LEU A 307 -11.28 -17.76 2.16
N ASN A 308 -10.88 -17.14 1.06
CA ASN A 308 -11.38 -15.84 0.65
C ASN A 308 -12.17 -16.02 -0.65
N TYR A 309 -13.35 -15.50 -0.66
CA TYR A 309 -14.24 -15.50 -1.81
C TYR A 309 -14.77 -14.09 -2.04
N SER A 310 -14.75 -13.62 -3.27
CA SER A 310 -15.44 -12.40 -3.66
C SER A 310 -16.14 -12.60 -5.01
N ASN A 311 -17.26 -11.96 -5.14
CA ASN A 311 -18.00 -11.87 -6.39
C ASN A 311 -18.41 -10.42 -6.59
N SER A 312 -18.18 -9.90 -7.78
CA SER A 312 -18.58 -8.53 -8.14
C SER A 312 -19.10 -8.48 -9.56
N ARG A 313 -19.97 -7.52 -9.82
CA ARG A 313 -20.59 -7.30 -11.12
C ARG A 313 -20.61 -5.82 -11.42
N LYS A 314 -20.27 -5.44 -12.64
CA LYS A 314 -20.52 -4.09 -13.15
C LYS A 314 -22.00 -3.90 -13.44
N ILE A 315 -22.48 -2.67 -13.29
CA ILE A 315 -23.89 -2.33 -13.38
C ILE A 315 -24.21 -1.73 -14.75
N VAL A 316 -23.26 -0.98 -15.30
CA VAL A 316 -23.39 -0.25 -16.58
C VAL A 316 -22.15 -0.50 -17.42
N PRO A 317 -22.23 -0.56 -18.77
CA PRO A 317 -21.06 -0.71 -19.64
C PRO A 317 -20.03 0.40 -19.39
N ASP A 318 -18.75 0.05 -19.41
CA ASP A 318 -17.69 1.05 -19.38
C ASP A 318 -17.69 1.87 -20.67
N THR A 319 -17.46 3.17 -20.58
CA THR A 319 -17.42 4.09 -21.74
C THR A 319 -16.42 3.69 -22.82
N LEU A 320 -15.35 2.97 -22.45
CA LEU A 320 -14.36 2.44 -23.39
C LEU A 320 -14.91 1.33 -24.30
N THR A 321 -15.90 0.57 -23.86
CA THR A 321 -16.52 -0.49 -24.66
C THR A 321 -17.54 0.06 -25.67
N VAL A 322 -18.16 1.21 -25.38
CA VAL A 322 -19.11 1.87 -26.29
C VAL A 322 -18.40 2.51 -27.49
N PHE A 323 -17.16 2.93 -27.35
CA PHE A 323 -16.40 3.58 -28.44
C PHE A 323 -16.02 2.63 -29.59
N ASN A 324 -15.97 1.33 -29.36
CA ASN A 324 -15.57 0.34 -30.36
C ASN A 324 -16.73 -0.19 -31.24
N GLY A 325 -17.95 0.31 -31.07
CA GLY A 325 -19.08 0.01 -31.97
C GLY A 325 -19.48 -1.48 -32.03
N SER A 326 -19.02 -2.31 -31.09
CA SER A 326 -19.34 -3.73 -31.08
C SER A 326 -20.59 -4.00 -30.25
N SER A 327 -21.48 -4.79 -30.81
CA SER A 327 -22.72 -5.28 -30.21
C SER A 327 -22.54 -6.24 -29.01
N GLN A 328 -21.46 -6.14 -28.27
CA GLN A 328 -21.09 -7.02 -27.15
C GLN A 328 -21.52 -6.48 -25.78
N MET A 329 -22.70 -5.86 -25.70
CA MET A 329 -23.25 -5.36 -24.43
C MET A 329 -23.54 -6.45 -23.40
N GLU A 330 -23.75 -7.70 -23.81
CA GLU A 330 -24.05 -8.82 -22.89
C GLU A 330 -22.82 -9.27 -22.09
N GLU A 331 -21.60 -9.13 -22.59
CA GLU A 331 -20.38 -9.62 -21.92
C GLU A 331 -19.90 -8.70 -20.79
N VAL A 332 -20.28 -7.42 -20.80
CA VAL A 332 -19.87 -6.42 -19.78
C VAL A 332 -20.51 -6.68 -18.39
N PHE A 333 -21.53 -7.50 -18.34
CA PHE A 333 -22.27 -7.79 -17.09
C PHE A 333 -21.89 -9.10 -16.43
N ASP A 334 -20.92 -9.83 -16.96
CA ASP A 334 -20.50 -11.09 -16.35
C ASP A 334 -19.88 -10.86 -14.96
N PRO A 335 -20.33 -11.62 -13.96
CA PRO A 335 -19.77 -11.48 -12.64
C PRO A 335 -18.32 -11.96 -12.58
N THR A 336 -17.43 -11.12 -12.04
CA THR A 336 -16.06 -11.52 -11.72
C THR A 336 -16.03 -12.25 -10.38
N THR A 337 -15.37 -13.38 -10.34
CA THR A 337 -15.25 -14.22 -9.13
C THR A 337 -13.80 -14.42 -8.78
N ASN A 338 -13.43 -14.09 -7.55
CA ASN A 338 -12.11 -14.37 -7.02
C ASN A 338 -12.23 -15.36 -5.86
N ILE A 339 -11.41 -16.40 -5.92
CA ILE A 339 -11.30 -17.42 -4.88
C ILE A 339 -9.84 -17.55 -4.51
N TYR A 340 -9.55 -17.53 -3.23
CA TYR A 340 -8.24 -17.88 -2.70
C TYR A 340 -8.41 -18.83 -1.53
N MET A 341 -7.72 -19.95 -1.60
CA MET A 341 -7.69 -20.95 -0.53
C MET A 341 -6.24 -21.27 -0.21
N ASP A 342 -5.91 -21.33 1.08
CA ASP A 342 -4.62 -21.86 1.51
C ASP A 342 -4.75 -22.75 2.75
N ALA A 343 -3.81 -23.66 2.86
CA ALA A 343 -3.53 -24.44 4.05
C ALA A 343 -2.08 -24.21 4.45
N TYR A 344 -1.87 -23.68 5.65
CA TYR A 344 -0.57 -23.54 6.27
C TYR A 344 -0.45 -24.46 7.47
N ILE A 345 0.66 -25.17 7.59
CA ILE A 345 0.92 -26.13 8.65
C ILE A 345 2.35 -25.95 9.14
N GLU A 346 2.52 -25.83 10.45
CA GLU A 346 3.80 -25.97 11.11
C GLU A 346 3.87 -27.35 11.78
N PHE A 347 4.75 -28.21 11.28
CA PHE A 347 4.80 -29.63 11.70
C PHE A 347 5.59 -29.82 12.99
N VAL A 348 6.84 -29.41 12.99
CA VAL A 348 7.78 -29.55 14.12
C VAL A 348 8.78 -28.39 14.01
N ASN A 349 9.24 -27.90 15.15
CA ASN A 349 10.32 -26.91 15.32
C ASN A 349 10.93 -26.34 14.01
N GLY A 350 10.26 -25.33 13.45
CA GLY A 350 10.75 -24.63 12.26
C GLY A 350 10.45 -25.29 10.90
N PHE A 351 9.83 -26.48 10.86
CA PHE A 351 9.39 -27.08 9.59
C PHE A 351 7.96 -26.64 9.28
N LYS A 352 7.77 -25.95 8.15
CA LYS A 352 6.51 -25.32 7.74
C LYS A 352 6.16 -25.76 6.33
N GLY A 353 4.87 -25.95 6.08
CA GLY A 353 4.32 -26.22 4.75
C GLY A 353 3.16 -25.31 4.42
N LYS A 354 3.05 -24.90 3.18
CA LYS A 354 1.92 -24.13 2.65
C LYS A 354 1.50 -24.69 1.31
N VAL A 355 0.20 -24.84 1.11
CA VAL A 355 -0.40 -25.14 -0.19
C VAL A 355 -1.49 -24.11 -0.41
N ALA A 356 -1.55 -23.50 -1.58
CA ALA A 356 -2.57 -22.52 -1.93
C ALA A 356 -3.09 -22.74 -3.34
N PHE A 357 -4.32 -22.36 -3.54
CA PHE A 357 -4.99 -22.31 -4.83
C PHE A 357 -5.69 -20.96 -4.96
N SER A 358 -5.60 -20.34 -6.13
CA SER A 358 -6.37 -19.14 -6.44
C SER A 358 -7.05 -19.25 -7.81
N LYS A 359 -8.24 -18.69 -7.86
CA LYS A 359 -8.95 -18.35 -9.09
C LYS A 359 -9.18 -16.85 -9.08
N LYS A 360 -8.80 -16.17 -10.13
CA LYS A 360 -9.07 -14.75 -10.33
C LYS A 360 -9.67 -14.55 -11.72
N ASP A 361 -10.81 -13.91 -11.78
CA ASP A 361 -11.37 -13.41 -13.02
C ASP A 361 -10.85 -11.97 -13.24
N ASP A 362 -10.36 -11.71 -14.43
CA ASP A 362 -9.86 -10.40 -14.85
C ASP A 362 -10.53 -9.98 -16.15
N GLU A 363 -11.10 -8.79 -16.19
CA GLU A 363 -11.77 -8.27 -17.37
C GLU A 363 -10.83 -7.29 -18.09
N TRP A 364 -10.53 -7.61 -19.34
CA TRP A 364 -9.72 -6.74 -20.17
C TRP A 364 -10.31 -6.62 -21.57
N GLN A 365 -10.55 -5.38 -22.01
CA GLN A 365 -11.15 -5.07 -23.31
C GLN A 365 -12.48 -5.79 -23.58
N GLY A 366 -13.33 -5.95 -22.56
CA GLY A 366 -14.62 -6.62 -22.67
C GLY A 366 -14.56 -8.16 -22.68
N ASN A 367 -13.38 -8.75 -22.54
CA ASN A 367 -13.20 -10.19 -22.41
C ASN A 367 -12.90 -10.58 -20.96
N LEU A 368 -13.54 -11.63 -20.49
CA LEU A 368 -13.31 -12.19 -19.17
C LEU A 368 -12.22 -13.28 -19.26
N TYR A 369 -11.09 -13.01 -18.61
CA TYR A 369 -9.98 -13.94 -18.48
C TYR A 369 -10.03 -14.63 -17.12
N LYS A 370 -9.87 -15.93 -17.09
CA LYS A 370 -9.87 -16.74 -15.87
C LYS A 370 -8.47 -17.22 -15.57
N HIS A 371 -7.90 -16.75 -14.48
CA HIS A 371 -6.56 -17.15 -14.02
C HIS A 371 -6.69 -18.15 -12.88
N TYR A 372 -6.08 -19.31 -13.04
CA TYR A 372 -5.99 -20.33 -12.01
C TYR A 372 -4.55 -20.55 -11.64
N ASP A 373 -4.23 -20.36 -10.35
CA ASP A 373 -2.88 -20.56 -9.84
C ASP A 373 -2.87 -21.64 -8.77
N PHE A 374 -1.83 -22.44 -8.77
CA PHE A 374 -1.50 -23.37 -7.70
C PHE A 374 -0.14 -23.03 -7.13
N PHE A 375 0.00 -23.09 -5.81
CA PHE A 375 1.24 -22.76 -5.11
C PHE A 375 1.50 -23.77 -3.99
N THR A 376 2.75 -24.19 -3.84
CA THR A 376 3.21 -24.95 -2.69
C THR A 376 4.56 -24.43 -2.19
N GLU A 377 4.75 -24.47 -0.88
CA GLU A 377 5.97 -24.06 -0.19
C GLU A 377 6.29 -25.05 0.92
N ILE A 378 7.55 -25.40 1.04
CA ILE A 378 8.13 -26.08 2.19
C ILE A 378 9.29 -25.23 2.68
N SER A 379 9.33 -24.98 3.99
CA SER A 379 10.44 -24.26 4.59
C SER A 379 10.88 -24.88 5.91
N VAL A 380 12.18 -24.82 6.15
CA VAL A 380 12.81 -25.21 7.41
C VAL A 380 13.63 -24.04 7.91
N GLU A 381 13.42 -23.68 9.16
CA GLU A 381 14.07 -22.53 9.76
C GLU A 381 14.55 -22.87 11.17
N ASN A 382 15.80 -22.57 11.46
CA ASN A 382 16.40 -22.60 12.78
C ASN A 382 17.20 -21.31 13.03
N THR A 383 17.90 -21.20 14.14
CA THR A 383 18.68 -20.00 14.48
C THR A 383 19.83 -19.71 13.52
N LEU A 384 20.37 -20.73 12.86
CA LEU A 384 21.54 -20.61 11.97
C LEU A 384 21.13 -20.50 10.50
N ALA A 385 20.09 -21.20 10.08
CA ALA A 385 19.76 -21.30 8.68
C ALA A 385 18.26 -21.35 8.42
N LYS A 386 17.87 -20.84 7.24
CA LYS A 386 16.53 -20.94 6.67
C LYS A 386 16.66 -21.47 5.26
N LEU A 387 15.97 -22.55 4.99
CA LEU A 387 15.80 -23.13 3.64
C LEU A 387 14.33 -23.04 3.26
N LYS A 388 14.05 -22.58 2.04
CA LYS A 388 12.70 -22.53 1.48
C LYS A 388 12.73 -23.10 0.07
N ALA A 389 11.79 -23.98 -0.24
CA ALA A 389 11.53 -24.46 -1.58
C ALA A 389 10.08 -24.15 -1.95
N GLN A 390 9.87 -23.67 -3.16
CA GLN A 390 8.57 -23.22 -3.65
C GLN A 390 8.34 -23.73 -5.05
N TYR A 391 7.08 -24.03 -5.34
CA TYR A 391 6.62 -24.35 -6.67
C TYR A 391 5.28 -23.68 -6.93
N LYS A 392 5.14 -23.01 -8.07
CA LYS A 392 3.92 -22.37 -8.51
C LYS A 392 3.61 -22.78 -9.95
N ILE A 393 2.35 -23.09 -10.21
CA ILE A 393 1.79 -23.11 -11.55
C ILE A 393 0.91 -21.89 -11.68
N LYS A 394 1.18 -21.03 -12.65
CA LYS A 394 0.43 -19.82 -12.91
C LYS A 394 -0.34 -19.97 -14.21
N ASP A 395 -1.58 -19.47 -14.24
CA ASP A 395 -2.45 -19.51 -15.42
C ASP A 395 -2.70 -20.93 -15.96
N ILE A 396 -3.06 -21.86 -15.07
CA ILE A 396 -3.27 -23.28 -15.36
C ILE A 396 -4.25 -23.47 -16.53
N GLY A 397 -3.83 -24.20 -17.55
CA GLY A 397 -4.63 -24.54 -18.73
C GLY A 397 -4.63 -23.47 -19.82
N GLU A 398 -3.96 -22.32 -19.62
CA GLU A 398 -3.87 -21.26 -20.58
C GLU A 398 -2.62 -21.37 -21.47
N THR A 399 -2.63 -20.70 -22.62
CA THR A 399 -1.47 -20.72 -23.54
C THR A 399 -0.23 -20.04 -22.97
N TRP A 400 -0.36 -19.26 -21.89
CA TRP A 400 0.69 -18.57 -21.15
C TRP A 400 0.97 -19.20 -19.79
N GLU A 401 0.53 -20.46 -19.58
CA GLU A 401 0.86 -21.22 -18.38
C GLU A 401 2.35 -21.22 -18.08
N LYS A 402 2.69 -21.00 -16.80
CA LYS A 402 4.06 -20.98 -16.32
C LYS A 402 4.24 -21.89 -15.12
N HIS A 403 5.32 -22.65 -15.13
CA HIS A 403 5.80 -23.45 -14.01
C HIS A 403 7.00 -22.74 -13.38
N ILE A 404 6.90 -22.38 -12.12
CA ILE A 404 7.91 -21.60 -11.42
C ILE A 404 8.41 -22.43 -10.25
N THR A 405 9.70 -22.77 -10.27
CA THR A 405 10.37 -23.46 -9.17
C THR A 405 11.41 -22.57 -8.55
N GLY A 406 11.43 -22.45 -7.23
CA GLY A 406 12.35 -21.61 -6.52
C GLY A 406 12.91 -22.24 -5.26
N ILE A 407 14.19 -21.94 -4.98
CA ILE A 407 14.89 -22.34 -3.77
C ILE A 407 15.57 -21.12 -3.17
N GLU A 408 15.42 -20.92 -1.86
CA GLU A 408 16.05 -19.85 -1.09
C GLU A 408 16.80 -20.44 0.09
N LEU A 409 18.03 -20.02 0.29
CA LEU A 409 18.86 -20.39 1.43
C LEU A 409 19.40 -19.12 2.09
N SER A 410 19.19 -18.99 3.39
CA SER A 410 19.78 -17.94 4.22
C SER A 410 20.53 -18.58 5.37
N ILE A 411 21.78 -18.20 5.59
CA ILE A 411 22.65 -18.73 6.65
C ILE A 411 23.23 -17.56 7.45
N ASN A 412 23.03 -17.56 8.75
CA ASN A 412 23.71 -16.67 9.68
C ASN A 412 25.03 -17.37 10.11
N LEU A 413 26.13 -16.99 9.48
CA LEU A 413 27.44 -17.59 9.78
C LEU A 413 27.90 -17.22 11.20
N ASN A 414 27.57 -16.01 11.63
CA ASN A 414 27.70 -15.49 12.99
C ASN A 414 26.88 -14.19 13.12
N ASP A 415 26.99 -13.47 14.24
CA ASP A 415 26.24 -12.23 14.51
C ASP A 415 26.56 -11.09 13.48
N ARG A 416 27.67 -11.18 12.77
CA ARG A 416 28.12 -10.17 11.82
C ARG A 416 27.98 -10.59 10.36
N TRP A 417 28.04 -11.87 10.04
CA TRP A 417 28.04 -12.38 8.70
C TRP A 417 26.77 -13.15 8.38
N ARG A 418 26.11 -12.78 7.31
CA ARG A 418 24.98 -13.48 6.74
C ARG A 418 25.23 -13.78 5.28
N PHE A 419 24.98 -15.01 4.89
CA PHE A 419 24.94 -15.44 3.49
C PHE A 419 23.49 -15.70 3.07
N PHE A 420 23.12 -15.24 1.89
CA PHE A 420 21.83 -15.46 1.30
C PHE A 420 22.00 -15.85 -0.17
N THR A 421 21.25 -16.84 -0.63
CA THR A 421 21.17 -17.19 -2.03
C THR A 421 19.79 -17.65 -2.41
N ARG A 422 19.39 -17.38 -3.65
CA ARG A 422 18.09 -17.70 -4.19
C ARG A 422 18.28 -18.09 -5.66
N GLY A 423 17.68 -19.23 -6.04
CA GLY A 423 17.59 -19.70 -7.43
C GLY A 423 16.15 -19.85 -7.84
N MET A 424 15.84 -19.51 -9.09
CA MET A 424 14.52 -19.67 -9.66
C MET A 424 14.61 -20.15 -11.10
N ILE A 425 13.71 -21.05 -11.45
CA ILE A 425 13.51 -21.55 -12.82
C ILE A 425 12.07 -21.27 -13.20
N VAL A 426 11.86 -20.70 -14.37
CA VAL A 426 10.53 -20.49 -14.97
C VAL A 426 10.50 -21.24 -16.30
N ASP A 427 9.61 -22.21 -16.40
CA ASP A 427 9.33 -22.94 -17.62
C ASP A 427 7.98 -22.47 -18.17
N ASP A 428 7.99 -21.95 -19.37
CA ASP A 428 6.80 -21.55 -20.10
C ASP A 428 6.90 -21.88 -21.59
N ARG A 429 5.93 -21.46 -22.37
CA ARG A 429 5.88 -21.71 -23.82
C ARG A 429 7.12 -21.20 -24.58
N VAL A 430 7.82 -20.22 -24.07
CA VAL A 430 9.02 -19.64 -24.70
C VAL A 430 10.26 -20.50 -24.41
N GLY A 431 10.20 -21.33 -23.38
CA GLY A 431 11.30 -22.19 -22.93
C GLY A 431 11.64 -21.99 -21.45
N SER A 432 12.68 -22.69 -21.02
CA SER A 432 13.17 -22.65 -19.65
C SER A 432 14.12 -21.46 -19.44
N ARG A 433 13.88 -20.68 -18.40
CA ARG A 433 14.69 -19.53 -18.00
C ARG A 433 15.05 -19.66 -16.54
N HIS A 434 16.21 -19.18 -16.14
CA HIS A 434 16.69 -19.26 -14.76
C HIS A 434 17.27 -17.95 -14.28
N SER A 435 17.21 -17.74 -12.98
CA SER A 435 17.80 -16.58 -12.31
C SER A 435 18.44 -17.03 -11.00
N ILE A 436 19.59 -16.45 -10.68
CA ILE A 436 20.29 -16.66 -9.41
C ILE A 436 20.61 -15.28 -8.81
N PHE A 437 20.31 -15.15 -7.54
CA PHE A 437 20.74 -14.02 -6.72
C PHE A 437 21.53 -14.54 -5.52
N THR A 438 22.65 -13.90 -5.21
CA THR A 438 23.49 -14.25 -4.05
C THR A 438 23.92 -12.96 -3.35
N GLU A 439 23.87 -12.96 -2.02
CA GLU A 439 24.28 -11.83 -1.18
C GLU A 439 25.14 -12.31 -0.03
N LEU A 440 26.22 -11.61 0.21
CA LEU A 440 27.02 -11.69 1.43
C LEU A 440 26.89 -10.37 2.18
N GLN A 441 26.33 -10.41 3.38
CA GLN A 441 26.19 -9.25 4.25
C GLN A 441 27.20 -9.32 5.39
N TYR A 442 27.80 -8.17 5.70
CA TYR A 442 28.66 -7.97 6.86
C TYR A 442 28.22 -6.76 7.67
N ARG A 443 28.04 -6.92 8.97
CA ARG A 443 27.65 -5.86 9.90
C ARG A 443 28.85 -5.39 10.71
N ILE A 444 29.09 -4.06 10.70
CA ILE A 444 30.09 -3.41 11.55
C ILE A 444 29.35 -2.68 12.68
N GLY A 445 29.30 -3.34 13.85
CA GLY A 445 28.55 -2.78 14.97
C GLY A 445 27.08 -2.65 14.71
N GLY A 446 26.41 -1.70 15.35
CA GLY A 446 24.96 -1.45 15.21
C GLY A 446 24.58 -0.45 14.09
N SER A 447 25.54 0.20 13.48
CA SER A 447 25.30 1.37 12.63
C SER A 447 25.77 1.26 11.18
N SER A 448 26.39 0.16 10.78
CA SER A 448 26.88 0.04 9.40
C SER A 448 26.79 -1.40 8.88
N GLU A 449 26.45 -1.51 7.61
CA GLU A 449 26.34 -2.79 6.91
C GLU A 449 26.98 -2.70 5.52
N PHE A 450 27.63 -3.78 5.10
CA PHE A 450 28.20 -3.97 3.77
C PHE A 450 27.53 -5.17 3.11
N TYR A 451 27.26 -5.05 1.82
CA TYR A 451 26.68 -6.11 1.03
C TYR A 451 27.50 -6.31 -0.24
N LEU A 452 27.79 -7.55 -0.54
CA LEU A 452 28.25 -7.98 -1.85
C LEU A 452 27.16 -8.81 -2.49
N GLN A 453 26.62 -8.35 -3.59
CA GLN A 453 25.48 -8.96 -4.27
C GLN A 453 25.85 -9.38 -5.68
N TYR A 454 25.37 -10.53 -6.11
CA TYR A 454 25.46 -10.99 -7.48
C TYR A 454 24.08 -11.41 -7.98
N GLY A 455 23.71 -10.97 -9.17
CA GLY A 455 22.42 -11.22 -9.79
C GLY A 455 21.41 -10.10 -9.56
N PRO A 456 20.19 -10.21 -10.14
CA PRO A 456 19.18 -9.18 -10.06
C PRO A 456 18.60 -9.07 -8.63
N ASN A 457 18.72 -7.89 -8.03
CA ASN A 457 18.33 -7.64 -6.63
C ASN A 457 16.90 -7.13 -6.44
N TYR A 458 16.08 -7.11 -7.45
CA TYR A 458 14.74 -6.49 -7.37
C TYR A 458 13.76 -7.14 -6.37
N TRP A 459 14.14 -8.19 -5.65
CA TRP A 459 13.24 -9.20 -5.12
C TRP A 459 13.47 -9.53 -3.66
N GLY A 460 14.32 -8.80 -2.99
CA GLY A 460 14.66 -9.05 -1.60
C GLY A 460 13.48 -9.00 -0.61
N GLN A 461 12.34 -8.43 -1.01
CA GLN A 461 11.20 -8.23 -0.13
C GLN A 461 9.98 -9.11 -0.46
N TYR A 462 9.95 -9.75 -1.63
CA TYR A 462 8.80 -10.52 -2.10
C TYR A 462 9.10 -12.02 -2.05
N GLY A 463 8.08 -12.82 -1.93
CA GLY A 463 8.23 -14.28 -2.00
C GLY A 463 8.78 -14.70 -3.36
N LEU A 464 9.61 -15.72 -3.37
CA LEU A 464 10.36 -16.18 -4.54
C LEU A 464 9.50 -16.35 -5.80
N VAL A 465 8.30 -16.87 -5.67
CA VAL A 465 7.36 -17.14 -6.77
C VAL A 465 6.51 -15.95 -7.21
N HIS A 466 6.64 -14.81 -6.56
CA HIS A 466 5.97 -13.59 -7.00
C HIS A 466 6.76 -12.83 -8.07
N ASP A 467 7.99 -13.25 -8.31
CA ASP A 467 8.98 -12.54 -9.12
C ASP A 467 9.16 -13.13 -10.52
N ASP A 468 8.16 -13.83 -11.02
CA ASP A 468 8.19 -14.50 -12.34
C ASP A 468 8.40 -13.53 -13.52
N GLY A 469 8.04 -12.26 -13.37
CA GLY A 469 8.22 -11.21 -14.37
C GLY A 469 9.68 -10.96 -14.77
N PHE A 470 10.61 -11.30 -13.91
CA PHE A 470 12.03 -11.07 -14.14
C PHE A 470 12.71 -12.06 -15.05
N VAL A 471 12.16 -13.20 -15.14
CA VAL A 471 12.67 -14.23 -16.01
C VAL A 471 12.03 -14.11 -17.40
N SER A 472 11.18 -13.09 -17.58
CA SER A 472 10.45 -12.88 -18.84
C SER A 472 11.32 -12.43 -20.02
N SER A 473 12.44 -11.76 -19.75
CA SER A 473 13.28 -11.17 -20.82
C SER A 473 14.27 -12.13 -21.49
N GLY A 474 14.31 -13.39 -21.08
CA GLY A 474 15.20 -14.40 -21.69
C GLY A 474 16.68 -14.24 -21.38
N ALA A 475 17.10 -13.10 -20.85
CA ALA A 475 18.50 -12.84 -20.51
C ALA A 475 18.69 -12.81 -18.99
N MET A 476 19.57 -13.65 -18.48
CA MET A 476 19.99 -13.57 -17.09
C MET A 476 20.75 -12.26 -16.90
N VAL A 477 20.19 -11.34 -16.10
CA VAL A 477 20.90 -10.10 -15.74
C VAL A 477 22.04 -10.45 -14.78
N LYS A 478 23.29 -10.36 -15.28
CA LYS A 478 24.49 -10.54 -14.47
C LYS A 478 24.87 -9.17 -13.89
N GLU A 479 24.59 -8.97 -12.63
CA GLU A 479 24.89 -7.73 -11.94
C GLU A 479 25.73 -8.03 -10.70
N LEU A 480 26.84 -7.35 -10.55
CA LEU A 480 27.65 -7.38 -9.33
C LEU A 480 27.55 -6.03 -8.65
N LYS A 481 27.07 -6.00 -7.42
CA LYS A 481 26.92 -4.79 -6.62
C LYS A 481 27.67 -4.90 -5.30
N PHE A 482 28.28 -3.79 -4.92
CA PHE A 482 28.77 -3.54 -3.57
C PHE A 482 27.94 -2.41 -2.96
N ILE A 483 27.34 -2.64 -1.81
CA ILE A 483 26.46 -1.69 -1.15
C ILE A 483 26.99 -1.41 0.25
N ILE A 484 27.05 -0.15 0.62
CA ILE A 484 27.38 0.33 1.95
C ILE A 484 26.15 1.04 2.50
N LYS A 485 25.71 0.64 3.68
CA LYS A 485 24.64 1.32 4.43
C LYS A 485 25.19 1.81 5.76
N GLY A 486 24.79 3.01 6.16
CA GLY A 486 25.15 3.60 7.44
C GLY A 486 23.99 4.34 8.06
N TRP A 487 23.84 4.23 9.38
CA TRP A 487 22.89 4.97 10.20
C TRP A 487 23.66 5.82 11.22
N PHE A 488 23.22 7.05 11.44
CA PHE A 488 23.84 7.98 12.40
C PHE A 488 22.82 8.84 13.14
#